data_bbd5e507507c3dc13cae8fa41bb2dc18
#
_entry.id   bbd5e507507c3dc13cae8fa41bb2dc18
#
_cell.length_a   1.000
_cell.length_b   1.000
_cell.length_c   1.000
_cell.angle_alpha   90.00
_cell.angle_beta   90.00
_cell.angle_gamma   90.00
#
_symmetry.space_group_name_H-M   'P 1'
#
loop_
_entity.id
_entity.type
_entity.pdbx_description
1 polymer ?
#
loop_
_entity_poly.entity_id
_entity_poly.type
_entity_poly.pdbx_seq_one_letter_code
_entity_poly.pdbx_strand_id
1 'polypeptide(L)'
;MGKDNSIKIHKTALFRKGKNIVKGKQNKLIIKKNCRLKKVRIEILGNNNRIEISESVMFYEGSWLCIEGNDCFIQIGAETTIGQANIFCGESKTYIKIGRDCMFSRDINMNTSDFHSIVEHESGKRINPANSITIGNHVWVGNGVSIMKGARIGSNSVIASKALVGGKTYGNNLILAGMPAKVIKENINWTREKLT
;
A
#
# COMPACT_ATOMS: atom_id res chain seq x y z
N MET A 1 21.74 -14.09 -1.05
CA MET A 1 20.52 -13.99 -0.21
C MET A 1 20.96 -14.04 1.26
N GLY A 2 20.50 -13.10 2.10
CA GLY A 2 20.83 -13.14 3.54
C GLY A 2 20.27 -14.38 4.24
N LYS A 3 20.75 -14.69 5.45
CA LYS A 3 20.30 -15.87 6.22
C LYS A 3 18.80 -15.85 6.51
N ASP A 4 18.14 -17.01 6.37
CA ASP A 4 16.75 -17.28 6.75
C ASP A 4 15.67 -16.44 5.99
N ASN A 5 16.01 -15.90 4.84
CA ASN A 5 15.02 -15.27 3.97
C ASN A 5 14.22 -16.33 3.20
N SER A 6 12.90 -16.11 3.07
CA SER A 6 11.98 -17.00 2.36
C SER A 6 11.22 -16.29 1.26
N ILE A 7 11.31 -16.80 0.03
CA ILE A 7 10.53 -16.33 -1.12
C ILE A 7 9.63 -17.47 -1.59
N LYS A 8 8.32 -17.30 -1.45
CA LYS A 8 7.31 -18.27 -1.87
C LYS A 8 6.41 -17.65 -2.93
N ILE A 9 6.56 -18.08 -4.16
CA ILE A 9 5.72 -17.66 -5.30
C ILE A 9 4.93 -18.88 -5.75
N HIS A 10 3.60 -18.79 -5.71
CA HIS A 10 2.75 -19.90 -6.12
C HIS A 10 2.93 -20.19 -7.62
N LYS A 11 2.90 -21.47 -8.02
CA LYS A 11 3.14 -21.92 -9.39
C LYS A 11 2.21 -21.30 -10.46
N THR A 12 1.01 -20.89 -10.07
CA THR A 12 0.06 -20.21 -10.97
C THR A 12 0.20 -18.69 -10.98
N ALA A 13 1.09 -18.11 -10.17
CA ALA A 13 1.34 -16.68 -10.18
C ALA A 13 2.27 -16.30 -11.35
N LEU A 14 1.91 -15.26 -12.08
CA LEU A 14 2.68 -14.73 -13.19
C LEU A 14 3.44 -13.47 -12.75
N PHE A 15 4.74 -13.60 -12.58
CA PHE A 15 5.64 -12.50 -12.25
C PHE A 15 6.50 -12.18 -13.48
N ARG A 16 6.07 -11.20 -14.30
CA ARG A 16 6.68 -10.88 -15.61
C ARG A 16 7.43 -9.56 -15.58
N LYS A 17 8.70 -9.57 -16.06
CA LYS A 17 9.58 -8.39 -16.14
C LYS A 17 9.70 -7.63 -14.81
N GLY A 18 9.56 -8.34 -13.68
CA GLY A 18 9.70 -7.81 -12.34
C GLY A 18 11.09 -8.05 -11.77
N LYS A 19 11.38 -7.44 -10.63
CA LYS A 19 12.64 -7.60 -9.91
C LYS A 19 12.38 -7.71 -8.41
N ASN A 20 13.02 -8.69 -7.77
CA ASN A 20 13.01 -8.84 -6.33
C ASN A 20 14.39 -8.56 -5.77
N ILE A 21 14.48 -7.74 -4.74
CA ILE A 21 15.68 -7.49 -3.95
C ILE A 21 15.34 -7.73 -2.49
N VAL A 22 16.00 -8.70 -1.87
CA VAL A 22 15.80 -9.02 -0.45
C VAL A 22 17.16 -8.98 0.23
N LYS A 23 17.38 -7.98 1.08
CA LYS A 23 18.59 -7.78 1.88
C LYS A 23 18.26 -7.83 3.36
N GLY A 24 19.15 -8.42 4.17
CA GLY A 24 18.95 -8.65 5.60
C GLY A 24 18.58 -10.08 5.92
N LYS A 25 17.93 -10.33 7.07
CA LYS A 25 17.65 -11.66 7.61
C LYS A 25 16.16 -11.83 7.93
N GLN A 26 15.66 -13.08 7.90
CA GLN A 26 14.30 -13.46 8.32
C GLN A 26 13.19 -12.76 7.54
N ASN A 27 13.46 -12.28 6.35
CA ASN A 27 12.46 -11.62 5.51
C ASN A 27 11.61 -12.66 4.76
N LYS A 28 10.32 -12.32 4.53
CA LYS A 28 9.38 -13.19 3.85
C LYS A 28 8.71 -12.45 2.69
N LEU A 29 8.80 -13.00 1.48
CA LEU A 29 8.01 -12.61 0.32
C LEU A 29 7.06 -13.75 -0.05
N ILE A 30 5.77 -13.50 -0.01
CA ILE A 30 4.73 -14.49 -0.32
C ILE A 30 3.83 -13.93 -1.43
N ILE A 31 3.77 -14.63 -2.56
CA ILE A 31 2.85 -14.32 -3.66
C ILE A 31 1.95 -15.55 -3.84
N LYS A 32 0.66 -15.37 -3.57
CA LYS A 32 -0.32 -16.46 -3.61
C LYS A 32 -0.78 -16.77 -5.04
N LYS A 33 -1.72 -17.71 -5.16
CA LYS A 33 -2.20 -18.25 -6.44
C LYS A 33 -2.86 -17.18 -7.33
N ASN A 34 -2.77 -17.38 -8.63
CA ASN A 34 -3.43 -16.60 -9.68
C ASN A 34 -3.10 -15.09 -9.71
N CYS A 35 -2.04 -14.66 -9.02
CA CYS A 35 -1.57 -13.29 -9.11
C CYS A 35 -0.95 -12.99 -10.48
N ARG A 36 -1.10 -11.76 -10.95
CA ARG A 36 -0.47 -11.26 -12.19
C ARG A 36 0.28 -9.97 -11.90
N LEU A 37 1.60 -10.04 -11.85
CA LEU A 37 2.47 -8.92 -11.53
C LEU A 37 3.32 -8.57 -12.78
N LYS A 38 3.00 -7.45 -13.44
CA LYS A 38 3.74 -6.98 -14.62
C LYS A 38 4.64 -5.81 -14.24
N LYS A 39 5.96 -5.94 -14.48
CA LYS A 39 6.99 -4.93 -14.19
C LYS A 39 6.99 -4.44 -12.73
N VAL A 40 6.68 -5.30 -11.78
CA VAL A 40 6.68 -4.93 -10.35
C VAL A 40 8.08 -5.08 -9.79
N ARG A 41 8.58 -4.03 -9.14
CA ARG A 41 9.81 -4.06 -8.34
C ARG A 41 9.43 -4.25 -6.87
N ILE A 42 9.99 -5.27 -6.25
CA ILE A 42 9.80 -5.59 -4.83
C ILE A 42 11.13 -5.50 -4.13
N GLU A 43 11.22 -4.66 -3.10
CA GLU A 43 12.42 -4.48 -2.29
C GLU A 43 12.10 -4.67 -0.83
N ILE A 44 12.90 -5.48 -0.16
CA ILE A 44 12.84 -5.70 1.28
C ILE A 44 14.24 -5.43 1.82
N LEU A 45 14.41 -4.33 2.55
CA LEU A 45 15.68 -3.87 3.11
C LEU A 45 15.55 -3.81 4.63
N GLY A 46 16.28 -4.69 5.34
CA GLY A 46 16.22 -4.83 6.80
C GLY A 46 15.89 -6.25 7.22
N ASN A 47 15.39 -6.42 8.45
CA ASN A 47 15.20 -7.73 9.06
C ASN A 47 13.75 -7.95 9.48
N ASN A 48 13.34 -9.23 9.51
CA ASN A 48 12.03 -9.69 9.97
C ASN A 48 10.86 -8.99 9.28
N ASN A 49 11.00 -8.68 8.00
CA ASN A 49 9.98 -8.01 7.21
C ASN A 49 9.15 -9.00 6.40
N ARG A 50 7.93 -8.59 6.04
CA ARG A 50 7.04 -9.44 5.24
C ARG A 50 6.32 -8.64 4.16
N ILE A 51 6.36 -9.14 2.93
CA ILE A 51 5.42 -8.72 1.87
C ILE A 51 4.55 -9.93 1.52
N GLU A 52 3.24 -9.75 1.62
CA GLU A 52 2.26 -10.76 1.24
C GLU A 52 1.28 -10.20 0.21
N ILE A 53 1.22 -10.84 -0.94
CA ILE A 53 0.28 -10.57 -2.02
C ILE A 53 -0.68 -11.75 -2.08
N SER A 54 -1.93 -11.50 -1.70
CA SER A 54 -3.00 -12.52 -1.65
C SER A 54 -3.42 -12.96 -3.04
N GLU A 55 -4.29 -13.96 -3.12
CA GLU A 55 -4.72 -14.57 -4.37
C GLU A 55 -5.41 -13.58 -5.32
N SER A 56 -5.24 -13.82 -6.61
CA SER A 56 -5.88 -13.08 -7.70
C SER A 56 -5.60 -11.57 -7.72
N VAL A 57 -4.53 -11.12 -7.06
CA VAL A 57 -4.09 -9.72 -7.13
C VAL A 57 -3.46 -9.46 -8.50
N MET A 58 -3.81 -8.32 -9.11
CA MET A 58 -3.27 -7.92 -10.41
C MET A 58 -2.58 -6.55 -10.34
N PHE A 59 -1.34 -6.49 -10.83
CA PHE A 59 -0.62 -5.27 -11.18
C PHE A 59 -0.52 -5.15 -12.69
N TYR A 60 -1.10 -4.11 -13.26
CA TYR A 60 -1.17 -3.94 -14.71
C TYR A 60 0.09 -3.34 -15.30
N GLU A 61 0.75 -2.45 -14.57
CA GLU A 61 1.97 -1.77 -14.99
C GLU A 61 2.98 -1.65 -13.86
N GLY A 62 4.16 -1.12 -14.18
CA GLY A 62 5.28 -0.97 -13.26
C GLY A 62 4.88 -0.34 -11.93
N SER A 63 5.06 -1.08 -10.86
CA SER A 63 4.83 -0.64 -9.49
C SER A 63 6.05 -0.93 -8.64
N TRP A 64 6.21 -0.17 -7.57
CA TRP A 64 7.29 -0.38 -6.61
C TRP A 64 6.72 -0.63 -5.22
N LEU A 65 7.03 -1.79 -4.66
CA LEU A 65 6.74 -2.16 -3.28
C LEU A 65 8.07 -2.19 -2.54
N CYS A 66 8.23 -1.34 -1.56
CA CYS A 66 9.46 -1.23 -0.79
C CYS A 66 9.20 -1.27 0.71
N ILE A 67 9.99 -2.07 1.40
CA ILE A 67 10.13 -2.02 2.86
C ILE A 67 11.56 -1.58 3.16
N GLU A 68 11.69 -0.55 3.99
CA GLU A 68 12.96 -0.10 4.55
C GLU A 68 12.85 0.09 6.06
N GLY A 69 13.34 -0.91 6.80
CA GLY A 69 13.22 -0.97 8.26
C GLY A 69 13.22 -2.41 8.75
N ASN A 70 12.87 -2.59 10.01
CA ASN A 70 12.74 -3.91 10.63
C ASN A 70 11.32 -4.11 11.16
N ASP A 71 10.86 -5.36 11.23
CA ASP A 71 9.53 -5.73 11.74
C ASP A 71 8.38 -5.04 10.99
N CYS A 72 8.55 -4.81 9.70
CA CYS A 72 7.57 -4.14 8.83
C CYS A 72 6.82 -5.15 7.97
N PHE A 73 5.60 -4.76 7.55
CA PHE A 73 4.91 -5.57 6.56
C PHE A 73 4.06 -4.76 5.57
N ILE A 74 3.96 -5.30 4.35
CA ILE A 74 3.00 -4.88 3.33
C ILE A 74 2.09 -6.08 3.03
N GLN A 75 0.79 -5.88 3.15
CA GLN A 75 -0.22 -6.88 2.82
C GLN A 75 -1.20 -6.32 1.80
N ILE A 76 -1.43 -7.06 0.72
CA ILE A 76 -2.42 -6.73 -0.31
C ILE A 76 -3.45 -7.86 -0.35
N GLY A 77 -4.70 -7.51 -0.06
CA GLY A 77 -5.83 -8.44 0.00
C GLY A 77 -6.22 -8.97 -1.38
N ALA A 78 -6.90 -10.10 -1.35
CA ALA A 78 -7.30 -10.85 -2.54
C ALA A 78 -8.14 -10.01 -3.53
N GLU A 79 -8.06 -10.33 -4.82
CA GLU A 79 -8.86 -9.74 -5.90
C GLU A 79 -8.61 -8.23 -6.12
N THR A 80 -7.65 -7.64 -5.41
CA THR A 80 -7.27 -6.25 -5.57
C THR A 80 -6.53 -6.03 -6.88
N THR A 81 -6.92 -4.98 -7.60
CA THR A 81 -6.33 -4.57 -8.87
C THR A 81 -5.62 -3.23 -8.74
N ILE A 82 -4.40 -3.14 -9.24
CA ILE A 82 -3.53 -1.96 -9.14
C ILE A 82 -3.03 -1.61 -10.54
N GLY A 83 -3.40 -0.43 -11.03
CA GLY A 83 -2.89 0.11 -12.28
C GLY A 83 -1.39 0.36 -12.18
N GLN A 84 -0.99 1.26 -11.29
CA GLN A 84 0.41 1.55 -10.97
C GLN A 84 0.49 2.26 -9.60
N ALA A 85 1.37 1.79 -8.72
CA ALA A 85 1.54 2.36 -7.38
C ALA A 85 2.98 2.27 -6.87
N ASN A 86 3.40 3.27 -6.11
CA ASN A 86 4.56 3.24 -5.26
C ASN A 86 4.08 3.04 -3.81
N ILE A 87 4.43 1.92 -3.21
CA ILE A 87 4.00 1.53 -1.87
C ILE A 87 5.26 1.39 -1.02
N PHE A 88 5.53 2.42 -0.21
CA PHE A 88 6.72 2.51 0.61
C PHE A 88 6.39 2.38 2.10
N CYS A 89 6.87 1.30 2.71
CA CYS A 89 6.77 1.06 4.14
C CYS A 89 8.15 1.33 4.77
N GLY A 90 8.34 2.56 5.22
CA GLY A 90 9.58 3.05 5.84
C GLY A 90 9.48 3.10 7.35
N GLU A 91 10.63 3.02 7.98
CA GLU A 91 10.86 2.94 9.42
C GLU A 91 10.32 1.66 10.07
N SER A 92 11.01 1.23 11.13
CA SER A 92 10.71 -0.06 11.79
C SER A 92 9.34 -0.07 12.48
N LYS A 93 8.75 -1.26 12.54
CA LYS A 93 7.46 -1.53 13.20
C LYS A 93 6.27 -0.82 12.56
N THR A 94 6.34 -0.49 11.27
CA THR A 94 5.22 0.06 10.50
C THR A 94 4.66 -0.97 9.52
N TYR A 95 3.47 -0.68 9.00
CA TYR A 95 2.84 -1.55 8.01
C TYR A 95 1.94 -0.77 7.04
N ILE A 96 1.72 -1.39 5.89
CA ILE A 96 0.68 -0.99 4.93
C ILE A 96 -0.23 -2.19 4.70
N LYS A 97 -1.50 -2.04 5.07
CA LYS A 97 -2.55 -3.02 4.87
C LYS A 97 -3.55 -2.53 3.85
N ILE A 98 -3.75 -3.28 2.77
CA ILE A 98 -4.76 -3.05 1.75
C ILE A 98 -5.72 -4.23 1.80
N GLY A 99 -7.01 -3.95 1.93
CA GLY A 99 -8.07 -4.95 1.97
C GLY A 99 -8.26 -5.67 0.64
N ARG A 100 -9.27 -6.54 0.59
CA ARG A 100 -9.63 -7.29 -0.62
C ARG A 100 -10.50 -6.46 -1.55
N ASP A 101 -10.55 -6.88 -2.83
CA ASP A 101 -11.39 -6.29 -3.89
C ASP A 101 -11.26 -4.76 -4.05
N CYS A 102 -10.07 -4.24 -3.79
CA CYS A 102 -9.78 -2.83 -4.02
C CYS A 102 -9.44 -2.58 -5.49
N MET A 103 -9.69 -1.36 -5.97
CA MET A 103 -9.34 -0.93 -7.31
C MET A 103 -8.52 0.35 -7.26
N PHE A 104 -7.23 0.24 -7.57
CA PHE A 104 -6.29 1.36 -7.60
C PHE A 104 -6.00 1.75 -9.04
N SER A 105 -6.14 3.03 -9.36
CA SER A 105 -5.79 3.58 -10.65
C SER A 105 -4.26 3.66 -10.82
N ARG A 106 -3.73 4.70 -11.44
CA ARG A 106 -2.30 4.93 -11.67
C ARG A 106 -1.79 6.09 -10.82
N ASP A 107 -0.47 6.21 -10.74
CA ASP A 107 0.24 7.29 -10.02
C ASP A 107 -0.14 7.36 -8.54
N ILE A 108 -0.37 6.21 -7.92
CA ILE A 108 -0.70 6.13 -6.50
C ILE A 108 0.59 6.12 -5.68
N ASN A 109 0.64 6.97 -4.65
CA ASN A 109 1.77 7.01 -3.71
C ASN A 109 1.28 6.73 -2.29
N MET A 110 1.94 5.81 -1.60
CA MET A 110 1.64 5.44 -0.21
C MET A 110 2.94 5.41 0.58
N ASN A 111 3.04 6.23 1.63
CA ASN A 111 4.24 6.33 2.45
C ASN A 111 3.90 6.30 3.94
N THR A 112 4.54 5.41 4.70
CA THR A 112 4.41 5.38 6.17
C THR A 112 5.36 6.34 6.89
N SER A 113 6.29 6.96 6.16
CA SER A 113 7.32 7.86 6.68
C SER A 113 7.50 9.09 5.79
N ASP A 114 7.99 10.17 6.37
CA ASP A 114 8.42 11.37 5.65
C ASP A 114 9.92 11.30 5.26
N PHE A 115 10.59 10.19 5.47
CA PHE A 115 12.01 9.92 5.22
C PHE A 115 12.98 10.74 6.08
N HIS A 116 12.63 11.94 6.47
CA HIS A 116 13.47 12.86 7.25
C HIS A 116 12.77 13.27 8.54
N SER A 117 13.55 13.57 9.57
CA SER A 117 13.02 14.02 10.86
C SER A 117 12.68 15.49 10.84
N ILE A 118 11.47 15.82 11.26
CA ILE A 118 11.09 17.18 11.64
C ILE A 118 11.22 17.23 13.17
N VAL A 119 11.92 18.23 13.67
CA VAL A 119 12.14 18.39 15.11
C VAL A 119 11.53 19.69 15.59
N GLU A 120 11.00 19.67 16.80
CA GLU A 120 10.55 20.87 17.49
C GLU A 120 11.78 21.75 17.80
N HIS A 121 11.65 23.04 17.53
CA HIS A 121 12.78 23.97 17.57
C HIS A 121 13.46 24.05 18.95
N GLU A 122 12.68 24.14 20.00
CA GLU A 122 13.20 24.33 21.36
C GLU A 122 13.72 23.03 21.99
N SER A 123 12.98 21.94 21.88
CA SER A 123 13.32 20.68 22.55
C SER A 123 14.21 19.75 21.72
N GLY A 124 14.34 19.97 20.42
CA GLY A 124 14.99 19.06 19.48
C GLY A 124 14.28 17.71 19.31
N LYS A 125 13.11 17.52 19.90
CA LYS A 125 12.35 16.27 19.80
C LYS A 125 11.74 16.10 18.43
N ARG A 126 11.84 14.89 17.87
CA ARG A 126 11.18 14.55 16.62
C ARG A 126 9.66 14.57 16.76
N ILE A 127 8.98 15.29 15.86
CA ILE A 127 7.51 15.48 15.90
C ILE A 127 6.78 14.76 14.75
N ASN A 128 7.50 14.16 13.80
CA ASN A 128 6.93 13.46 12.65
C ASN A 128 7.27 11.97 12.56
N PRO A 129 7.02 11.16 13.60
CA PRO A 129 7.31 9.72 13.53
C PRO A 129 6.52 9.06 12.41
N ALA A 130 7.03 7.93 11.91
CA ALA A 130 6.32 7.10 10.96
C ALA A 130 5.03 6.54 11.57
N ASN A 131 4.03 6.29 10.72
CA ASN A 131 2.77 5.69 11.14
C ASN A 131 2.19 4.80 10.04
N SER A 132 1.57 3.70 10.44
CA SER A 132 1.03 2.68 9.55
C SER A 132 -0.19 3.16 8.77
N ILE A 133 -0.42 2.54 7.59
CA ILE A 133 -1.56 2.83 6.72
C ILE A 133 -2.47 1.60 6.66
N THR A 134 -3.78 1.83 6.76
CA THR A 134 -4.79 0.79 6.57
C THR A 134 -5.85 1.24 5.58
N ILE A 135 -6.14 0.39 4.59
CA ILE A 135 -7.23 0.55 3.64
C ILE A 135 -8.16 -0.65 3.79
N GLY A 136 -9.44 -0.40 3.97
CA GLY A 136 -10.48 -1.40 4.10
C GLY A 136 -10.69 -2.20 2.81
N ASN A 137 -11.74 -3.00 2.79
CA ASN A 137 -12.12 -3.78 1.62
C ASN A 137 -12.90 -2.93 0.63
N HIS A 138 -12.85 -3.30 -0.65
CA HIS A 138 -13.67 -2.68 -1.67
C HIS A 138 -13.51 -1.14 -1.70
N VAL A 139 -12.26 -0.68 -1.79
CA VAL A 139 -11.94 0.75 -1.88
C VAL A 139 -11.45 1.08 -3.29
N TRP A 140 -12.09 2.08 -3.89
CA TRP A 140 -11.65 2.62 -5.17
C TRP A 140 -10.73 3.83 -4.96
N VAL A 141 -9.51 3.75 -5.45
CA VAL A 141 -8.51 4.81 -5.40
C VAL A 141 -8.29 5.39 -6.79
N GLY A 142 -8.68 6.65 -6.95
CA GLY A 142 -8.56 7.39 -8.21
C GLY A 142 -7.12 7.70 -8.59
N ASN A 143 -6.92 8.19 -9.81
CA ASN A 143 -5.60 8.49 -10.35
C ASN A 143 -4.87 9.58 -9.56
N GLY A 144 -3.58 9.41 -9.34
CA GLY A 144 -2.69 10.41 -8.73
C GLY A 144 -2.97 10.67 -7.24
N VAL A 145 -3.62 9.73 -6.55
CA VAL A 145 -3.87 9.84 -5.11
C VAL A 145 -2.59 9.63 -4.31
N SER A 146 -2.39 10.47 -3.30
CA SER A 146 -1.35 10.28 -2.28
C SER A 146 -1.98 9.92 -0.94
N ILE A 147 -1.54 8.80 -0.35
CA ILE A 147 -2.00 8.31 0.96
C ILE A 147 -0.82 8.38 1.93
N MET A 148 -0.94 9.25 2.90
CA MET A 148 0.15 9.57 3.82
C MET A 148 0.06 8.73 5.09
N LYS A 149 1.15 8.69 5.82
CA LYS A 149 1.28 8.00 7.11
C LYS A 149 0.11 8.25 8.05
N GLY A 150 -0.33 7.20 8.73
CA GLY A 150 -1.43 7.25 9.69
C GLY A 150 -2.84 7.24 9.08
N ALA A 151 -2.96 7.22 7.74
CA ALA A 151 -4.27 7.15 7.10
C ALA A 151 -4.96 5.80 7.37
N ARG A 152 -6.21 5.86 7.79
CA ARG A 152 -7.10 4.70 7.98
C ARG A 152 -8.38 4.93 7.20
N ILE A 153 -8.60 4.17 6.15
CA ILE A 153 -9.72 4.34 5.22
C ILE A 153 -10.63 3.13 5.35
N GLY A 154 -11.90 3.38 5.65
CA GLY A 154 -12.92 2.33 5.78
C GLY A 154 -13.32 1.71 4.44
N SER A 155 -14.05 0.62 4.52
CA SER A 155 -14.49 -0.17 3.36
C SER A 155 -15.53 0.55 2.50
N ASN A 156 -15.74 0.05 1.28
CA ASN A 156 -16.75 0.52 0.32
C ASN A 156 -16.62 2.01 -0.04
N SER A 157 -15.43 2.57 0.05
CA SER A 157 -15.19 4.00 -0.13
C SER A 157 -14.49 4.32 -1.45
N VAL A 158 -14.61 5.56 -1.88
CA VAL A 158 -13.97 6.08 -3.08
C VAL A 158 -13.04 7.24 -2.68
N ILE A 159 -11.82 7.22 -3.17
CA ILE A 159 -10.89 8.33 -3.06
C ILE A 159 -10.76 8.96 -4.45
N ALA A 160 -11.24 10.18 -4.58
CA ALA A 160 -11.24 10.90 -5.86
C ALA A 160 -9.82 11.16 -6.36
N SER A 161 -9.69 11.28 -7.67
CA SER A 161 -8.39 11.53 -8.32
C SER A 161 -7.69 12.76 -7.74
N LYS A 162 -6.34 12.69 -7.61
CA LYS A 162 -5.49 13.75 -7.08
C LYS A 162 -5.73 14.12 -5.60
N ALA A 163 -6.50 13.35 -4.86
CA ALA A 163 -6.69 13.60 -3.44
C ALA A 163 -5.40 13.33 -2.62
N LEU A 164 -5.17 14.15 -1.59
CA LEU A 164 -4.14 13.96 -0.58
C LEU A 164 -4.79 13.49 0.72
N VAL A 165 -4.70 12.19 1.01
CA VAL A 165 -5.29 11.60 2.22
C VAL A 165 -4.26 11.62 3.35
N GLY A 166 -4.49 12.49 4.32
CA GLY A 166 -3.64 12.62 5.52
C GLY A 166 -3.92 11.57 6.57
N GLY A 167 -3.13 11.63 7.66
CA GLY A 167 -3.16 10.68 8.79
C GLY A 167 -4.40 10.79 9.66
N LYS A 168 -5.57 10.50 9.12
CA LYS A 168 -6.86 10.49 9.80
C LYS A 168 -7.56 9.14 9.62
N THR A 169 -8.56 8.88 10.48
CA THR A 169 -9.49 7.76 10.33
C THR A 169 -10.74 8.23 9.61
N TYR A 170 -11.05 7.57 8.50
CA TYR A 170 -12.26 7.77 7.71
C TYR A 170 -13.12 6.52 7.80
N GLY A 171 -14.42 6.70 7.98
CA GLY A 171 -15.40 5.61 8.07
C GLY A 171 -15.59 4.85 6.76
N ASN A 172 -16.59 4.00 6.74
CA ASN A 172 -16.98 3.24 5.56
C ASN A 172 -17.94 4.06 4.67
N ASN A 173 -18.09 3.63 3.40
CA ASN A 173 -19.13 4.13 2.49
C ASN A 173 -19.02 5.65 2.19
N LEU A 174 -17.79 6.15 2.02
CA LEU A 174 -17.48 7.57 1.86
C LEU A 174 -16.87 7.87 0.48
N ILE A 175 -17.10 9.10 -0.01
CA ILE A 175 -16.24 9.71 -1.03
C ILE A 175 -15.34 10.74 -0.37
N LEU A 176 -14.02 10.55 -0.54
CA LEU A 176 -12.98 11.46 -0.11
C LEU A 176 -12.43 12.23 -1.31
N ALA A 177 -12.30 13.54 -1.22
CA ALA A 177 -11.71 14.36 -2.29
C ALA A 177 -10.95 15.56 -1.75
N GLY A 178 -10.02 16.10 -2.56
CA GLY A 178 -9.31 17.35 -2.30
C GLY A 178 -7.91 17.17 -1.67
N MET A 179 -7.24 18.29 -1.46
CA MET A 179 -5.92 18.43 -0.84
C MET A 179 -5.98 19.51 0.25
N PRO A 180 -6.04 19.18 1.53
CA PRO A 180 -6.18 17.82 2.10
C PRO A 180 -7.57 17.21 1.83
N ALA A 181 -7.63 15.88 1.76
CA ALA A 181 -8.87 15.16 1.49
C ALA A 181 -9.90 15.37 2.60
N LYS A 182 -11.15 15.61 2.18
CA LYS A 182 -12.33 15.74 3.03
C LYS A 182 -13.41 14.77 2.57
N VAL A 183 -14.30 14.40 3.48
CA VAL A 183 -15.54 13.67 3.12
C VAL A 183 -16.44 14.64 2.35
N ILE A 184 -16.79 14.26 1.11
CA ILE A 184 -17.70 15.06 0.25
C ILE A 184 -19.04 14.37 0.04
N LYS A 185 -19.13 13.08 0.33
CA LYS A 185 -20.37 12.30 0.27
C LYS A 185 -20.27 11.08 1.19
N GLU A 186 -21.39 10.74 1.79
CA GLU A 186 -21.56 9.58 2.67
C GLU A 186 -22.62 8.62 2.10
N ASN A 187 -22.74 7.44 2.70
CA ASN A 187 -23.73 6.42 2.32
C ASN A 187 -23.65 6.01 0.85
N ILE A 188 -22.42 5.84 0.33
CA ILE A 188 -22.19 5.36 -1.04
C ILE A 188 -21.72 3.90 -1.05
N ASN A 189 -21.86 3.30 -2.18
CA ASN A 189 -21.10 2.15 -2.63
C ASN A 189 -20.65 2.40 -4.07
N TRP A 190 -19.76 1.57 -4.59
CA TRP A 190 -19.31 1.65 -5.98
C TRP A 190 -19.28 0.25 -6.60
N THR A 191 -19.25 0.18 -7.90
CA THR A 191 -19.13 -1.08 -8.64
C THR A 191 -18.12 -0.94 -9.76
N ARG A 192 -17.51 -2.05 -10.15
CA ARG A 192 -16.64 -2.11 -11.34
C ARG A 192 -17.43 -2.05 -12.64
N GLU A 193 -18.71 -2.34 -12.59
CA GLU A 193 -19.61 -2.30 -13.73
C GLU A 193 -19.97 -0.87 -14.09
N LYS A 194 -20.03 -0.60 -15.39
CA LYS A 194 -20.59 0.66 -15.89
C LYS A 194 -22.11 0.50 -15.97
N LEU A 195 -22.79 1.07 -15.00
CA LEU A 195 -24.24 1.13 -15.04
C LEU A 195 -24.66 2.17 -16.09
N THR A 196 -25.64 1.82 -16.92
CA THR A 196 -26.25 2.70 -17.96
C THR A 196 -27.56 3.28 -17.44
#